data_5b5e9e17c0fd54cac6e90976d78a9f59
#
_entry.id   5b5e9e17c0fd54cac6e90976d78a9f59
#
_cell.length_a   1.000
_cell.length_b   1.000
_cell.length_c   1.000
_cell.angle_alpha   90.00
_cell.angle_beta   90.00
_cell.angle_gamma   90.00
#
_symmetry.space_group_name_H-M   'P 1'
#
loop_
_entity.id
_entity.type
_entity.pdbx_description
1 polymer ?
#
loop_
_entity_poly.entity_id
_entity_poly.type
_entity_poly.pdbx_seq_one_letter_code
_entity_poly.pdbx_strand_id
1 'polypeptide(L)'
;ARRYQLKDGMGDRLTLLNNWENTAFDFDEEKLRHLMDEAKQLGVDMFLLDDGWFGNAHPRNNDDAGLGDWQPNRTKLPNGISSLTRMATKAGVKFGLWVEPEMVNPESELYKKHPDWAITLPGRDTYYYRNQLVLDLSNPKVQDFVFSVVDDIMTENPDIAYLKWDCNSPITNIHSAYLKQKQCNLYIDHVRGVYNVMRRVSEKYPSLPMMLCAGGG
;
A
#
# COMPACT_ATOMS: atom_id res chain seq x y z
N ALA A 1 10.03 2.20 19.79
CA ALA A 1 10.44 0.92 19.19
C ALA A 1 9.76 -0.29 19.87
N ARG A 2 9.85 -0.45 21.21
CA ARG A 2 9.27 -1.62 21.92
C ARG A 2 7.76 -1.79 21.75
N ARG A 3 6.99 -0.73 21.47
CA ARG A 3 5.52 -0.75 21.39
C ARG A 3 5.00 -1.41 20.11
N TYR A 4 5.82 -1.49 19.06
CA TYR A 4 5.48 -2.04 17.74
C TYR A 4 6.37 -3.20 17.35
N GLN A 5 6.99 -3.82 18.33
CA GLN A 5 7.82 -5.01 18.11
C GLN A 5 6.91 -6.21 17.79
N LEU A 6 7.32 -7.03 16.84
CA LEU A 6 6.66 -8.30 16.57
C LEU A 6 6.60 -9.14 17.85
N LYS A 7 5.54 -9.96 18.00
CA LYS A 7 5.29 -10.78 19.17
C LYS A 7 6.51 -11.64 19.56
N ASP A 8 7.24 -12.12 18.56
CA ASP A 8 8.43 -12.98 18.70
C ASP A 8 9.74 -12.22 18.50
N GLY A 9 9.75 -10.92 18.75
CA GLY A 9 10.91 -10.05 18.58
C GLY A 9 11.05 -9.54 17.15
N MET A 10 12.30 -9.49 16.64
CA MET A 10 12.57 -9.03 15.25
C MET A 10 12.24 -10.10 14.20
N GLY A 11 11.89 -11.31 14.61
CA GLY A 11 11.66 -12.44 13.72
C GLY A 11 12.91 -12.83 12.92
N ASP A 12 12.74 -13.73 11.96
CA ASP A 12 13.78 -14.07 11.00
C ASP A 12 14.01 -12.89 10.04
N ARG A 13 15.28 -12.60 9.77
CA ARG A 13 15.66 -11.62 8.75
C ARG A 13 15.76 -12.31 7.41
N LEU A 14 14.64 -12.44 6.74
CA LEU A 14 14.55 -13.11 5.46
C LEU A 14 15.19 -12.27 4.35
N THR A 15 15.84 -12.95 3.42
CA THR A 15 16.26 -12.34 2.15
C THR A 15 15.06 -12.15 1.25
N LEU A 16 15.04 -11.06 0.48
CA LEU A 16 13.87 -10.60 -0.27
C LEU A 16 14.26 -10.25 -1.70
N LEU A 17 13.53 -10.77 -2.68
CA LEU A 17 13.55 -10.30 -4.06
C LEU A 17 12.28 -9.47 -4.34
N ASN A 18 12.47 -8.22 -4.73
CA ASN A 18 11.40 -7.31 -5.15
C ASN A 18 11.41 -7.20 -6.68
N ASN A 19 10.24 -7.23 -7.32
CA ASN A 19 10.14 -7.16 -8.77
C ASN A 19 10.34 -5.76 -9.36
N TRP A 20 10.26 -4.68 -8.56
CA TRP A 20 10.15 -3.31 -9.06
C TRP A 20 11.24 -2.93 -10.06
N GLU A 21 12.51 -3.15 -9.73
CA GLU A 21 13.64 -2.79 -10.60
C GLU A 21 13.71 -3.63 -11.88
N ASN A 22 13.08 -4.80 -11.90
CA ASN A 22 13.04 -5.67 -13.06
C ASN A 22 11.88 -5.35 -14.01
N THR A 23 10.66 -5.17 -13.45
CA THR A 23 9.44 -5.12 -14.25
C THR A 23 8.72 -3.79 -14.21
N ALA A 24 8.95 -2.96 -13.17
CA ALA A 24 8.09 -1.83 -12.85
C ALA A 24 6.61 -2.25 -12.93
N PHE A 25 5.80 -1.56 -13.73
CA PHE A 25 4.37 -1.86 -13.93
C PHE A 25 4.08 -2.97 -14.96
N ASP A 26 5.10 -3.43 -15.71
CA ASP A 26 4.94 -4.40 -16.81
C ASP A 26 5.13 -5.84 -16.34
N PHE A 27 4.06 -6.42 -15.78
CA PHE A 27 4.02 -7.81 -15.35
C PHE A 27 2.63 -8.43 -15.50
N ASP A 28 2.62 -9.76 -15.52
CA ASP A 28 1.46 -10.62 -15.44
C ASP A 28 1.76 -11.83 -14.54
N GLU A 29 0.78 -12.73 -14.35
CA GLU A 29 0.95 -13.90 -13.49
C GLU A 29 2.09 -14.82 -13.96
N GLU A 30 2.32 -14.94 -15.28
CA GLU A 30 3.37 -15.82 -15.81
C GLU A 30 4.77 -15.25 -15.52
N LYS A 31 4.97 -13.96 -15.78
CA LYS A 31 6.23 -13.27 -15.48
C LYS A 31 6.55 -13.36 -13.99
N LEU A 32 5.54 -13.11 -13.12
CA LEU A 32 5.72 -13.22 -11.67
C LEU A 32 6.05 -14.64 -11.22
N ARG A 33 5.45 -15.66 -11.83
CA ARG A 33 5.78 -17.06 -11.55
C ARG A 33 7.26 -17.37 -11.86
N HIS A 34 7.76 -16.92 -13.01
CA HIS A 34 9.17 -17.07 -13.37
C HIS A 34 10.10 -16.41 -12.36
N LEU A 35 9.79 -15.18 -11.93
CA LEU A 35 10.59 -14.49 -10.92
C LEU A 35 10.58 -15.18 -9.55
N MET A 36 9.48 -15.81 -9.15
CA MET A 36 9.42 -16.62 -7.93
C MET A 36 10.29 -17.87 -8.03
N ASP A 37 10.28 -18.54 -9.19
CA ASP A 37 11.13 -19.71 -9.46
C ASP A 37 12.63 -19.33 -9.45
N GLU A 38 12.98 -18.19 -10.03
CA GLU A 38 14.35 -17.61 -9.99
C GLU A 38 14.76 -17.22 -8.57
N ALA A 39 13.88 -16.57 -7.81
CA ALA A 39 14.12 -16.22 -6.40
C ALA A 39 14.51 -17.46 -5.60
N LYS A 40 13.80 -18.57 -5.81
CA LYS A 40 14.14 -19.86 -5.17
C LYS A 40 15.50 -20.40 -5.58
N GLN A 41 15.82 -20.35 -6.88
CA GLN A 41 17.12 -20.82 -7.40
C GLN A 41 18.28 -20.00 -6.82
N LEU A 42 18.08 -18.70 -6.58
CA LEU A 42 19.04 -17.81 -5.95
C LEU A 42 19.13 -17.99 -4.42
N GLY A 43 18.28 -18.82 -3.83
CA GLY A 43 18.25 -19.04 -2.39
C GLY A 43 17.60 -17.89 -1.60
N VAL A 44 16.74 -17.10 -2.25
CA VAL A 44 15.99 -16.01 -1.60
C VAL A 44 14.78 -16.60 -0.87
N ASP A 45 14.49 -16.08 0.32
CA ASP A 45 13.43 -16.61 1.19
C ASP A 45 12.03 -16.10 0.81
N MET A 46 11.94 -14.91 0.20
CA MET A 46 10.67 -14.22 -0.04
C MET A 46 10.69 -13.47 -1.37
N PHE A 47 9.58 -13.55 -2.09
CA PHE A 47 9.26 -12.70 -3.24
C PHE A 47 8.27 -11.61 -2.82
N LEU A 48 8.56 -10.33 -3.14
CA LEU A 48 7.66 -9.21 -2.87
C LEU A 48 7.16 -8.62 -4.18
N LEU A 49 5.84 -8.64 -4.36
CA LEU A 49 5.16 -7.93 -5.45
C LEU A 49 5.01 -6.46 -5.07
N ASP A 50 5.66 -5.59 -5.83
CA ASP A 50 5.64 -4.13 -5.66
C ASP A 50 4.43 -3.48 -6.34
N ASP A 51 4.47 -2.19 -6.60
CA ASP A 51 3.40 -1.36 -7.18
C ASP A 51 2.90 -1.91 -8.54
N GLY A 52 1.64 -1.64 -8.88
CA GLY A 52 1.08 -1.94 -10.19
C GLY A 52 0.11 -3.12 -10.26
N TRP A 53 -0.18 -3.80 -9.16
CA TRP A 53 -1.02 -5.00 -9.13
C TRP A 53 -2.54 -4.74 -9.08
N PHE A 54 -2.99 -3.50 -8.91
CA PHE A 54 -4.37 -3.11 -8.61
C PHE A 54 -4.98 -2.16 -9.66
N GLY A 55 -6.27 -1.86 -9.46
CA GLY A 55 -7.06 -0.97 -10.30
C GLY A 55 -7.64 -1.65 -11.53
N ASN A 56 -8.96 -1.59 -11.71
CA ASN A 56 -9.66 -2.15 -12.87
C ASN A 56 -10.26 -1.05 -13.77
N ALA A 57 -11.03 -0.12 -13.22
CA ALA A 57 -11.52 1.04 -13.97
C ALA A 57 -10.39 2.02 -14.33
N HIS A 58 -9.43 2.15 -13.40
CA HIS A 58 -8.22 2.97 -13.53
C HIS A 58 -6.99 2.10 -13.25
N PRO A 59 -6.51 1.32 -14.25
CA PRO A 59 -5.40 0.39 -14.04
C PRO A 59 -4.11 1.09 -13.63
N ARG A 60 -3.45 0.57 -12.60
CA ARG A 60 -2.14 1.03 -12.16
C ARG A 60 -1.04 0.55 -13.11
N ASN A 61 -0.99 1.14 -14.31
CA ASN A 61 0.01 0.85 -15.34
C ASN A 61 1.13 1.90 -15.40
N ASN A 62 1.00 2.97 -14.65
CA ASN A 62 1.95 4.07 -14.46
C ASN A 62 1.59 4.83 -13.18
N ASP A 63 2.26 5.96 -12.91
CA ASP A 63 2.02 6.78 -11.73
C ASP A 63 0.75 7.64 -11.79
N ASP A 64 0.03 7.68 -12.92
CA ASP A 64 -1.06 8.64 -13.14
C ASP A 64 -2.41 8.19 -12.56
N ALA A 65 -2.59 6.89 -12.33
CA ALA A 65 -3.88 6.31 -11.99
C ALA A 65 -3.80 5.18 -10.96
N GLY A 66 -4.94 4.83 -10.38
CA GLY A 66 -5.17 3.59 -9.65
C GLY A 66 -4.99 3.68 -8.14
N LEU A 67 -4.16 4.58 -7.59
CA LEU A 67 -4.04 4.71 -6.13
C LEU A 67 -5.39 5.10 -5.52
N GLY A 68 -5.85 4.28 -4.59
CA GLY A 68 -7.17 4.34 -3.98
C GLY A 68 -8.06 3.13 -4.32
N ASP A 69 -7.81 2.46 -5.45
CA ASP A 69 -8.63 1.37 -5.98
C ASP A 69 -7.92 0.02 -5.81
N TRP A 70 -7.94 -0.53 -4.61
CA TRP A 70 -7.10 -1.65 -4.15
C TRP A 70 -7.61 -3.05 -4.55
N GLN A 71 -8.40 -3.17 -5.62
CA GLN A 71 -8.79 -4.46 -6.17
C GLN A 71 -7.71 -4.97 -7.16
N PRO A 72 -7.35 -6.25 -7.12
CA PRO A 72 -6.42 -6.83 -8.07
C PRO A 72 -6.83 -6.55 -9.52
N ASN A 73 -5.87 -6.11 -10.34
CA ASN A 73 -6.10 -5.86 -11.75
C ASN A 73 -6.36 -7.17 -12.48
N ARG A 74 -7.57 -7.34 -13.01
CA ARG A 74 -8.01 -8.61 -13.62
C ARG A 74 -7.35 -8.92 -14.96
N THR A 75 -6.74 -7.96 -15.61
CA THR A 75 -5.97 -8.17 -16.83
C THR A 75 -4.59 -8.75 -16.53
N LYS A 76 -3.90 -8.19 -15.53
CA LYS A 76 -2.57 -8.65 -15.10
C LYS A 76 -2.65 -9.93 -14.26
N LEU A 77 -3.63 -9.98 -13.37
CA LEU A 77 -3.82 -10.99 -12.33
C LEU A 77 -5.23 -11.58 -12.39
N PRO A 78 -5.57 -12.32 -13.44
CA PRO A 78 -6.93 -12.84 -13.64
C PRO A 78 -7.41 -13.73 -12.49
N ASN A 79 -6.49 -14.39 -11.79
CA ASN A 79 -6.78 -15.28 -10.67
C ASN A 79 -6.56 -14.62 -9.28
N GLY A 80 -6.23 -13.32 -9.25
CA GLY A 80 -6.06 -12.52 -8.04
C GLY A 80 -4.80 -12.85 -7.23
N ILE A 81 -4.65 -12.17 -6.08
CA ILE A 81 -3.48 -12.30 -5.21
C ILE A 81 -3.36 -13.71 -4.60
N SER A 82 -4.47 -14.36 -4.27
CA SER A 82 -4.45 -15.72 -3.71
C SER A 82 -3.83 -16.77 -4.65
N SER A 83 -3.87 -16.53 -5.96
CA SER A 83 -3.13 -17.36 -6.93
C SER A 83 -1.62 -17.18 -6.78
N LEU A 84 -1.17 -15.95 -6.61
CA LEU A 84 0.25 -15.63 -6.44
C LEU A 84 0.82 -16.19 -5.13
N THR A 85 0.07 -16.12 -4.02
CA THR A 85 0.51 -16.73 -2.76
C THR A 85 0.68 -18.23 -2.88
N ARG A 86 -0.24 -18.92 -3.60
CA ARG A 86 -0.09 -20.37 -3.91
C ARG A 86 1.10 -20.64 -4.82
N MET A 87 1.36 -19.80 -5.83
CA MET A 87 2.54 -19.94 -6.71
C MET A 87 3.84 -19.81 -5.92
N ALA A 88 3.93 -18.80 -5.04
CA ALA A 88 5.08 -18.60 -4.15
C ALA A 88 5.32 -19.81 -3.24
N THR A 89 4.26 -20.32 -2.61
CA THR A 89 4.32 -21.52 -1.79
C THR A 89 4.82 -22.73 -2.59
N LYS A 90 4.31 -22.92 -3.81
CA LYS A 90 4.75 -24.00 -4.71
C LYS A 90 6.21 -23.84 -5.13
N ALA A 91 6.67 -22.63 -5.39
CA ALA A 91 8.08 -22.33 -5.69
C ALA A 91 8.97 -22.52 -4.44
N GLY A 92 8.41 -22.50 -3.23
CA GLY A 92 9.13 -22.64 -1.96
C GLY A 92 9.71 -21.31 -1.44
N VAL A 93 9.06 -20.19 -1.75
CA VAL A 93 9.34 -18.86 -1.22
C VAL A 93 8.10 -18.29 -0.52
N LYS A 94 8.29 -17.38 0.43
CA LYS A 94 7.19 -16.61 1.01
C LYS A 94 6.73 -15.52 0.05
N PHE A 95 5.51 -15.00 0.23
CA PHE A 95 4.96 -13.93 -0.58
C PHE A 95 4.75 -12.67 0.26
N GLY A 96 5.27 -11.55 -0.24
CA GLY A 96 5.03 -10.20 0.29
C GLY A 96 4.27 -9.33 -0.71
N LEU A 97 3.58 -8.32 -0.21
CA LEU A 97 2.79 -7.39 -1.04
C LEU A 97 3.08 -5.93 -0.67
N TRP A 98 3.16 -5.07 -1.68
CA TRP A 98 3.26 -3.62 -1.55
C TRP A 98 1.88 -2.97 -1.48
N VAL A 99 1.75 -1.96 -0.63
CA VAL A 99 0.59 -1.05 -0.56
C VAL A 99 1.04 0.38 -0.28
N GLU A 100 0.29 1.35 -0.78
CA GLU A 100 0.46 2.79 -0.49
C GLU A 100 -0.90 3.41 -0.14
N PRO A 101 -1.56 2.97 0.94
CA PRO A 101 -2.97 3.24 1.17
C PRO A 101 -3.26 4.65 1.71
N GLU A 102 -2.22 5.44 2.00
CA GLU A 102 -2.31 6.84 2.39
C GLU A 102 -2.41 7.79 1.19
N MET A 103 -2.26 7.27 -0.03
CA MET A 103 -2.23 8.06 -1.26
C MET A 103 -3.42 7.78 -2.16
N VAL A 104 -3.75 8.75 -3.01
CA VAL A 104 -4.82 8.66 -3.98
C VAL A 104 -4.43 9.37 -5.28
N ASN A 105 -4.76 8.79 -6.42
CA ASN A 105 -4.70 9.50 -7.71
C ASN A 105 -6.04 10.19 -8.00
N PRO A 106 -6.05 11.34 -8.70
CA PRO A 106 -7.27 11.91 -9.26
C PRO A 106 -8.02 10.92 -10.17
N GLU A 107 -7.28 10.13 -10.93
CA GLU A 107 -7.79 9.03 -11.74
C GLU A 107 -7.93 7.76 -10.89
N SER A 108 -8.96 7.75 -10.01
CA SER A 108 -9.40 6.63 -9.21
C SER A 108 -10.90 6.73 -8.89
N GLU A 109 -11.55 5.62 -8.66
CA GLU A 109 -12.95 5.61 -8.19
C GLU A 109 -13.06 6.19 -6.78
N LEU A 110 -12.04 5.99 -5.94
CA LEU A 110 -11.99 6.59 -4.61
C LEU A 110 -12.05 8.11 -4.67
N TYR A 111 -11.21 8.75 -5.47
CA TYR A 111 -11.17 10.21 -5.57
C TYR A 111 -12.44 10.78 -6.18
N LYS A 112 -13.00 10.13 -7.20
CA LYS A 112 -14.29 10.54 -7.80
C LYS A 112 -15.40 10.52 -6.77
N LYS A 113 -15.42 9.53 -5.89
CA LYS A 113 -16.46 9.38 -4.86
C LYS A 113 -16.23 10.28 -3.64
N HIS A 114 -14.98 10.49 -3.27
CA HIS A 114 -14.57 11.19 -2.05
C HIS A 114 -13.42 12.19 -2.31
N PRO A 115 -13.61 13.22 -3.16
CA PRO A 115 -12.56 14.20 -3.41
C PRO A 115 -12.20 15.02 -2.15
N ASP A 116 -13.13 15.11 -1.19
CA ASP A 116 -12.97 15.77 0.09
C ASP A 116 -12.09 14.98 1.10
N TRP A 117 -11.69 13.75 0.74
CA TRP A 117 -10.77 12.94 1.55
C TRP A 117 -9.30 13.25 1.25
N ALA A 118 -8.99 13.90 0.16
CA ALA A 118 -7.64 14.33 -0.15
C ALA A 118 -7.32 15.67 0.50
N ILE A 119 -6.07 15.82 0.96
CA ILE A 119 -5.54 17.09 1.45
C ILE A 119 -5.31 18.00 0.25
N THR A 120 -6.09 19.07 0.11
CA THR A 120 -6.04 20.04 -0.99
C THR A 120 -6.16 21.46 -0.44
N LEU A 121 -5.76 22.48 -1.22
CA LEU A 121 -5.88 23.88 -0.78
C LEU A 121 -6.91 24.62 -1.64
N PRO A 122 -8.11 24.94 -1.10
CA PRO A 122 -9.14 25.64 -1.86
C PRO A 122 -8.66 26.99 -2.41
N GLY A 123 -9.04 27.30 -3.64
CA GLY A 123 -8.72 28.56 -4.31
C GLY A 123 -7.28 28.68 -4.80
N ARG A 124 -6.53 27.62 -4.81
CA ARG A 124 -5.21 27.52 -5.44
C ARG A 124 -5.11 26.27 -6.30
N ASP A 125 -4.22 26.31 -7.29
CA ASP A 125 -3.89 25.13 -8.08
C ASP A 125 -3.34 24.02 -7.17
N THR A 126 -3.85 22.82 -7.36
CA THR A 126 -3.40 21.65 -6.60
C THR A 126 -2.02 21.23 -7.10
N TYR A 127 -1.08 21.10 -6.16
CA TYR A 127 0.23 20.54 -6.48
C TYR A 127 0.20 19.02 -6.31
N TYR A 128 0.61 18.32 -7.35
CA TYR A 128 0.71 16.87 -7.38
C TYR A 128 2.18 16.46 -7.32
N TYR A 129 2.54 15.70 -6.29
CA TYR A 129 3.85 15.06 -6.24
C TYR A 129 3.69 13.61 -6.71
N ARG A 130 4.43 13.21 -7.76
CA ARG A 130 4.26 11.91 -8.42
C ARG A 130 2.81 11.63 -8.87
N ASN A 131 2.11 12.65 -9.35
CA ASN A 131 0.71 12.59 -9.81
C ASN A 131 -0.31 12.11 -8.77
N GLN A 132 0.04 12.16 -7.48
CA GLN A 132 -0.80 11.69 -6.40
C GLN A 132 -1.04 12.75 -5.33
N LEU A 133 -2.05 12.52 -4.50
CA LEU A 133 -2.43 13.32 -3.35
C LEU A 133 -2.39 12.48 -2.08
N VAL A 134 -2.20 13.14 -0.95
CA VAL A 134 -2.24 12.51 0.37
C VAL A 134 -3.68 12.49 0.89
N LEU A 135 -4.15 11.35 1.33
CA LEU A 135 -5.43 11.20 2.02
C LEU A 135 -5.36 11.81 3.43
N ASP A 136 -6.42 12.47 3.83
CA ASP A 136 -6.50 13.19 5.11
C ASP A 136 -6.75 12.25 6.30
N LEU A 137 -5.70 11.70 6.88
CA LEU A 137 -5.81 10.83 8.05
C LEU A 137 -6.16 11.56 9.35
N SER A 138 -6.33 12.89 9.35
CA SER A 138 -7.01 13.58 10.45
C SER A 138 -8.50 13.22 10.53
N ASN A 139 -9.07 12.74 9.41
CA ASN A 139 -10.47 12.30 9.29
C ASN A 139 -10.62 10.81 9.68
N PRO A 140 -11.41 10.47 10.72
CA PRO A 140 -11.64 9.09 11.13
C PRO A 140 -12.18 8.18 10.01
N LYS A 141 -13.00 8.70 9.10
CA LYS A 141 -13.52 7.92 7.96
C LYS A 141 -12.41 7.49 7.00
N VAL A 142 -11.42 8.36 6.80
CA VAL A 142 -10.23 8.06 5.99
C VAL A 142 -9.36 7.03 6.71
N GLN A 143 -9.21 7.14 8.04
CA GLN A 143 -8.51 6.12 8.83
C GLN A 143 -9.19 4.75 8.71
N ASP A 144 -10.53 4.71 8.74
CA ASP A 144 -11.30 3.47 8.59
C ASP A 144 -11.10 2.87 7.19
N PHE A 145 -11.11 3.70 6.14
CA PHE A 145 -10.82 3.26 4.79
C PHE A 145 -9.40 2.69 4.67
N VAL A 146 -8.38 3.43 5.12
CA VAL A 146 -6.99 2.96 5.03
C VAL A 146 -6.77 1.66 5.81
N PHE A 147 -7.41 1.51 6.97
CA PHE A 147 -7.41 0.27 7.70
C PHE A 147 -8.09 -0.85 6.91
N SER A 148 -9.26 -0.59 6.30
CA SER A 148 -10.01 -1.60 5.55
C SER A 148 -9.24 -2.12 4.34
N VAL A 149 -8.43 -1.27 3.68
CA VAL A 149 -7.57 -1.71 2.56
C VAL A 149 -6.67 -2.88 2.99
N VAL A 150 -5.96 -2.73 4.10
CA VAL A 150 -5.09 -3.79 4.62
C VAL A 150 -5.91 -4.97 5.13
N ASP A 151 -7.01 -4.70 5.81
CA ASP A 151 -7.87 -5.71 6.40
C ASP A 151 -8.50 -6.62 5.34
N ASP A 152 -9.01 -6.05 4.26
CA ASP A 152 -9.62 -6.78 3.15
C ASP A 152 -8.56 -7.64 2.44
N ILE A 153 -7.39 -7.04 2.12
CA ILE A 153 -6.27 -7.76 1.49
C ILE A 153 -5.85 -8.97 2.33
N MET A 154 -5.65 -8.79 3.63
CA MET A 154 -5.19 -9.87 4.52
C MET A 154 -6.27 -10.92 4.79
N THR A 155 -7.53 -10.52 4.84
CA THR A 155 -8.66 -11.43 5.03
C THR A 155 -8.86 -12.31 3.80
N GLU A 156 -8.76 -11.73 2.61
CA GLU A 156 -8.91 -12.48 1.34
C GLU A 156 -7.67 -13.33 1.03
N ASN A 157 -6.49 -12.94 1.55
CA ASN A 157 -5.21 -13.56 1.22
C ASN A 157 -4.37 -13.82 2.49
N PRO A 158 -4.80 -14.75 3.37
CA PRO A 158 -4.15 -14.99 4.67
C PRO A 158 -2.70 -15.52 4.57
N ASP A 159 -2.30 -16.00 3.39
CA ASP A 159 -0.95 -16.51 3.13
C ASP A 159 0.07 -15.40 2.78
N ILE A 160 -0.34 -14.12 2.78
CA ILE A 160 0.61 -13.01 2.69
C ILE A 160 1.47 -12.98 3.95
N ALA A 161 2.77 -13.12 3.78
CA ALA A 161 3.74 -13.23 4.87
C ALA A 161 4.43 -11.92 5.23
N TYR A 162 4.25 -10.87 4.42
CA TYR A 162 4.94 -9.59 4.58
C TYR A 162 4.21 -8.45 3.86
N LEU A 163 4.22 -7.27 4.45
CA LEU A 163 3.64 -6.08 3.84
C LEU A 163 4.69 -4.96 3.73
N LYS A 164 4.87 -4.44 2.51
CA LYS A 164 5.60 -3.18 2.28
C LYS A 164 4.59 -2.05 2.22
N TRP A 165 4.56 -1.22 3.26
CA TRP A 165 3.75 -0.01 3.33
C TRP A 165 4.57 1.19 2.86
N ASP A 166 4.18 1.78 1.76
CA ASP A 166 4.86 2.91 1.18
C ASP A 166 4.11 4.23 1.43
N CYS A 167 4.84 5.35 1.33
CA CYS A 167 4.32 6.71 1.46
C CYS A 167 5.19 7.65 0.62
N ASN A 168 4.85 7.83 -0.66
CA ASN A 168 5.74 8.48 -1.63
C ASN A 168 5.41 9.95 -1.91
N SER A 169 4.42 10.54 -1.24
CA SER A 169 4.11 11.95 -1.42
C SER A 169 4.09 12.69 -0.07
N PRO A 170 4.82 13.79 0.06
CA PRO A 170 4.69 14.65 1.23
C PRO A 170 3.38 15.46 1.18
N ILE A 171 2.94 15.96 2.33
CA ILE A 171 1.84 16.91 2.41
C ILE A 171 2.31 18.27 1.87
N THR A 172 1.95 18.57 0.63
CA THR A 172 2.29 19.83 -0.05
C THR A 172 1.11 20.80 -0.11
N ASN A 173 -0.12 20.27 -0.16
CA ASN A 173 -1.34 21.05 -0.06
C ASN A 173 -1.79 21.06 1.40
N ILE A 174 -1.93 22.23 2.03
CA ILE A 174 -1.99 22.37 3.49
C ILE A 174 -3.39 22.68 4.03
N HIS A 175 -4.43 21.99 3.53
CA HIS A 175 -5.78 22.18 4.01
C HIS A 175 -6.55 20.86 4.07
N SER A 176 -7.21 20.62 5.20
CA SER A 176 -8.12 19.52 5.45
C SER A 176 -9.57 19.97 5.37
N ALA A 177 -10.37 19.37 4.50
CA ALA A 177 -11.81 19.60 4.47
C ALA A 177 -12.51 19.19 5.79
N TYR A 178 -11.94 18.18 6.48
CA TYR A 178 -12.46 17.68 7.75
C TYR A 178 -12.19 18.62 8.92
N LEU A 179 -10.99 19.18 9.05
CA LEU A 179 -10.58 19.99 10.20
C LEU A 179 -11.25 21.38 10.26
N LYS A 180 -11.79 21.84 9.14
CA LYS A 180 -12.49 23.14 9.05
C LYS A 180 -11.64 24.29 9.62
N GLN A 181 -11.99 24.83 10.78
CA GLN A 181 -11.27 25.94 11.44
C GLN A 181 -10.01 25.50 12.22
N LYS A 182 -9.79 24.17 12.39
CA LYS A 182 -8.64 23.63 13.13
C LYS A 182 -7.45 23.30 12.22
N GLN A 183 -7.25 24.06 11.14
CA GLN A 183 -6.21 23.78 10.14
C GLN A 183 -4.78 23.73 10.72
N CYS A 184 -4.51 24.49 11.78
CA CYS A 184 -3.22 24.47 12.47
C CYS A 184 -2.87 23.10 13.07
N ASN A 185 -3.85 22.21 13.23
CA ASN A 185 -3.65 20.86 13.75
C ASN A 185 -3.34 19.83 12.66
N LEU A 186 -3.40 20.19 11.36
CA LEU A 186 -3.36 19.24 10.25
C LEU A 186 -2.22 18.22 10.38
N TYR A 187 -0.99 18.68 10.51
CA TYR A 187 0.16 17.78 10.57
C TYR A 187 0.16 16.87 11.80
N ILE A 188 -0.25 17.41 12.96
CA ILE A 188 -0.29 16.66 14.21
C ILE A 188 -1.39 15.60 14.17
N ASP A 189 -2.59 15.99 13.74
CA ASP A 189 -3.75 15.10 13.74
C ASP A 189 -3.64 14.07 12.61
N HIS A 190 -3.02 14.42 11.46
CA HIS A 190 -2.68 13.47 10.40
C HIS A 190 -1.74 12.36 10.92
N VAL A 191 -0.62 12.74 11.54
CA VAL A 191 0.35 11.77 12.10
C VAL A 191 -0.29 10.89 13.18
N ARG A 192 -1.14 11.46 14.03
CA ARG A 192 -1.92 10.68 15.01
C ARG A 192 -2.86 9.69 14.33
N GLY A 193 -3.46 10.09 13.21
CA GLY A 193 -4.29 9.22 12.37
C GLY A 193 -3.49 8.04 11.81
N VAL A 194 -2.31 8.31 11.23
CA VAL A 194 -1.38 7.26 10.76
C VAL A 194 -1.07 6.28 11.90
N TYR A 195 -0.67 6.79 13.08
CA TYR A 195 -0.37 5.94 14.23
C TYR A 195 -1.58 5.12 14.70
N ASN A 196 -2.79 5.68 14.62
CA ASN A 196 -4.00 4.95 14.97
C ASN A 196 -4.25 3.78 13.99
N VAL A 197 -4.10 4.01 12.69
CA VAL A 197 -4.25 2.95 11.68
C VAL A 197 -3.19 1.86 11.87
N MET A 198 -1.91 2.24 12.01
CA MET A 198 -0.81 1.30 12.23
C MET A 198 -1.01 0.46 13.49
N ARG A 199 -1.51 1.08 14.58
CA ARG A 199 -1.85 0.36 15.81
C ARG A 199 -2.96 -0.67 15.58
N ARG A 200 -4.05 -0.29 14.89
CA ARG A 200 -5.16 -1.19 14.56
C ARG A 200 -4.68 -2.38 13.73
N VAL A 201 -3.84 -2.15 12.71
CA VAL A 201 -3.27 -3.21 11.89
C VAL A 201 -2.40 -4.14 12.74
N SER A 202 -1.50 -3.60 13.56
CA SER A 202 -0.61 -4.42 14.40
C SER A 202 -1.34 -5.19 15.50
N GLU A 203 -2.46 -4.67 16.02
CA GLU A 203 -3.30 -5.37 16.99
C GLU A 203 -4.07 -6.53 16.33
N LYS A 204 -4.57 -6.34 15.11
CA LYS A 204 -5.31 -7.38 14.38
C LYS A 204 -4.40 -8.45 13.76
N TYR A 205 -3.23 -8.04 13.28
CA TYR A 205 -2.24 -8.89 12.60
C TYR A 205 -0.87 -8.87 13.33
N PRO A 206 -0.79 -9.36 14.58
CA PRO A 206 0.39 -9.20 15.43
C PRO A 206 1.64 -9.95 14.94
N SER A 207 1.47 -10.90 14.04
CA SER A 207 2.55 -11.69 13.44
C SER A 207 2.93 -11.25 12.02
N LEU A 208 2.27 -10.20 11.47
CA LEU A 208 2.57 -9.68 10.14
C LEU A 208 3.73 -8.69 10.20
N PRO A 209 4.92 -9.04 9.66
CA PRO A 209 5.99 -8.08 9.51
C PRO A 209 5.60 -7.00 8.49
N MET A 210 5.83 -5.74 8.85
CA MET A 210 5.62 -4.61 7.95
C MET A 210 6.88 -3.78 7.81
N MET A 211 7.24 -3.45 6.58
CA MET A 211 8.25 -2.45 6.26
C MET A 211 7.55 -1.13 5.97
N LEU A 212 7.93 -0.08 6.70
CA LEU A 212 7.57 1.28 6.33
C LEU A 212 8.59 1.81 5.34
N CYS A 213 8.12 2.18 4.16
CA CYS A 213 8.91 2.73 3.08
C CYS A 213 8.39 4.13 2.74
N ALA A 214 9.24 4.96 2.15
CA ALA A 214 8.86 6.28 1.66
C ALA A 214 9.81 6.71 0.55
N GLY A 215 9.35 7.55 -0.36
CA GLY A 215 10.13 8.12 -1.46
C GLY A 215 11.16 9.16 -1.03
N GLY A 216 11.72 9.04 0.17
CA GLY A 216 12.71 9.96 0.72
C GLY A 216 12.15 10.97 1.71
N GLY A 217 10.98 10.69 2.30
CA GLY A 217 10.37 11.51 3.35
C GLY A 217 10.71 11.06 4.77
#